data_51bf5adefb783f135cdaeb7c7ad27b64
#
_entry.id   51bf5adefb783f135cdaeb7c7ad27b64
#
_cell.length_a   1.000
_cell.length_b   1.000
_cell.length_c   1.000
_cell.angle_alpha   90.00
_cell.angle_beta   90.00
_cell.angle_gamma   90.00
#
_symmetry.space_group_name_H-M   'P 1'
#
loop_
_entity.id
_entity.type
_entity.pdbx_description
1 polymer ?
#
loop_
_entity_poly.entity_id
_entity_poly.type
_entity_poly.pdbx_seq_one_letter_code
_entity_poly.pdbx_strand_id
1 'polypeptide(L)'
;MNKFPNLLKPSHMFATLFGVGLLPFAPGTWGSLFGLILFFYTNIYLSINAEFFYFLLFAIILCAVLVCYFATKELSDNEKDQKSIVIDELAGVWTAFIPVSGIVMMQDFLTYSILAFLVFRVFDIWKPYPIGYLAVSYTHLTLPTTPYV
;
A
#
# COMPACT_ATOMS: atom_id res chain seq x y z
N MET A 1 12.35 24.42 -3.98
CA MET A 1 11.59 23.21 -4.37
C MET A 1 11.86 22.14 -3.32
N ASN A 2 10.84 21.80 -2.55
CA ASN A 2 10.97 20.73 -1.54
C ASN A 2 10.97 19.39 -2.28
N LYS A 3 12.14 18.74 -2.35
CA LYS A 3 12.27 17.41 -2.98
C LYS A 3 11.43 16.39 -2.21
N PHE A 4 10.73 15.51 -2.92
CA PHE A 4 10.10 14.33 -2.32
C PHE A 4 11.21 13.28 -2.02
N PRO A 5 11.16 12.58 -0.89
CA PRO A 5 10.21 12.75 0.21
C PRO A 5 10.69 13.78 1.26
N ASN A 6 9.76 14.61 1.72
CA ASN A 6 10.00 15.51 2.86
C ASN A 6 9.20 14.98 4.07
N LEU A 7 9.84 14.29 4.98
CA LEU A 7 9.19 13.69 6.16
C LEU A 7 8.59 14.70 7.15
N LEU A 8 8.89 15.99 6.99
CA LEU A 8 8.24 17.05 7.77
C LEU A 8 6.81 17.35 7.29
N LYS A 9 6.47 16.92 6.07
CA LYS A 9 5.11 17.03 5.54
C LYS A 9 4.31 15.80 5.92
N PRO A 10 3.14 15.92 6.57
CA PRO A 10 2.33 14.77 6.97
C PRO A 10 1.96 13.84 5.79
N SER A 11 1.60 14.40 4.63
CA SER A 11 1.28 13.62 3.43
C SER A 11 2.44 12.73 2.97
N HIS A 12 3.67 13.24 2.97
CA HIS A 12 4.86 12.47 2.59
C HIS A 12 5.26 11.46 3.67
N MET A 13 5.10 11.81 4.94
CA MET A 13 5.37 10.92 6.07
C MET A 13 4.46 9.70 6.04
N PHE A 14 3.14 9.89 5.85
CA PHE A 14 2.20 8.78 5.72
C PHE A 14 2.36 8.01 4.42
N ALA A 15 2.62 8.69 3.29
CA ALA A 15 2.85 8.02 2.00
C ALA A 15 4.03 7.04 2.05
N THR A 16 5.08 7.39 2.81
CA THR A 16 6.28 6.56 2.99
C THR A 16 6.19 5.61 4.20
N LEU A 17 5.04 5.52 4.87
CA LEU A 17 4.85 4.78 6.12
C LEU A 17 5.95 5.12 7.15
N PHE A 18 6.03 6.40 7.52
CA PHE A 18 7.02 6.93 8.47
C PHE A 18 8.48 6.68 8.05
N GLY A 19 8.74 6.64 6.73
CA GLY A 19 10.07 6.42 6.17
C GLY A 19 10.40 4.97 5.83
N VAL A 20 9.51 4.02 6.06
CA VAL A 20 9.70 2.61 5.65
C VAL A 20 9.95 2.49 4.15
N GLY A 21 9.24 3.30 3.34
CA GLY A 21 9.43 3.37 1.89
C GLY A 21 10.79 3.93 1.44
N LEU A 22 11.62 4.43 2.36
CA LEU A 22 12.99 4.90 2.06
C LEU A 22 14.05 3.82 2.21
N LEU A 23 13.66 2.64 2.72
CA LEU A 23 14.60 1.54 2.89
C LEU A 23 15.12 1.07 1.53
N PRO A 24 16.43 0.75 1.43
CA PRO A 24 17.03 0.27 0.20
C PRO A 24 16.46 -1.10 -0.18
N PHE A 25 16.56 -1.45 -1.45
CA PHE A 25 16.11 -2.74 -1.99
C PHE A 25 14.61 -2.99 -1.79
N ALA A 26 13.80 -2.82 -2.82
CA ALA A 26 12.37 -3.15 -2.86
C ALA A 26 11.51 -2.48 -1.73
N PRO A 27 11.31 -1.15 -1.75
CA PRO A 27 10.54 -0.43 -0.74
C PRO A 27 9.11 -0.96 -0.56
N GLY A 28 8.43 -1.41 -1.63
CA GLY A 28 7.13 -2.05 -1.54
C GLY A 28 7.13 -3.34 -0.72
N THR A 29 8.24 -4.11 -0.71
CA THR A 29 8.37 -5.29 0.15
C THR A 29 8.43 -4.88 1.63
N TRP A 30 9.14 -3.81 1.96
CA TRP A 30 9.18 -3.27 3.31
C TRP A 30 7.82 -2.72 3.75
N GLY A 31 7.11 -2.03 2.85
CA GLY A 31 5.73 -1.57 3.10
C GLY A 31 4.76 -2.71 3.39
N SER A 32 4.79 -3.76 2.57
CA SER A 32 3.97 -4.96 2.77
C SER A 32 4.34 -5.72 4.05
N LEU A 33 5.64 -5.83 4.38
CA LEU A 33 6.12 -6.46 5.62
C LEU A 33 5.67 -5.68 6.85
N PHE A 34 5.74 -4.35 6.78
CA PHE A 34 5.19 -3.49 7.84
C PHE A 34 3.69 -3.74 8.02
N GLY A 35 2.95 -3.90 6.92
CA GLY A 35 1.53 -4.25 6.94
C GLY A 35 1.25 -5.60 7.61
N LEU A 36 2.08 -6.62 7.36
CA LEU A 36 1.99 -7.92 8.01
C LEU A 36 2.24 -7.83 9.52
N ILE A 37 3.28 -7.11 9.92
CA ILE A 37 3.61 -6.89 11.35
C ILE A 37 2.45 -6.17 12.05
N LEU A 38 1.90 -5.13 11.44
CA LEU A 38 0.77 -4.39 11.97
C LEU A 38 -0.48 -5.27 12.10
N PHE A 39 -0.73 -6.15 11.12
CA PHE A 39 -1.83 -7.10 11.15
C PHE A 39 -1.67 -8.11 12.31
N PHE A 40 -0.49 -8.67 12.51
CA PHE A 40 -0.23 -9.54 13.67
C PHE A 40 -0.39 -8.80 14.99
N TYR A 41 0.13 -7.58 15.09
CA TYR A 41 -0.02 -6.78 16.30
C TYR A 41 -1.49 -6.53 16.64
N THR A 42 -2.31 -6.11 15.68
CA THR A 42 -3.73 -5.84 15.90
C THR A 42 -4.52 -7.10 16.27
N ASN A 43 -4.24 -8.24 15.67
CA ASN A 43 -4.97 -9.48 15.95
C ASN A 43 -4.50 -10.15 17.25
N ILE A 44 -3.20 -10.20 17.53
CA ILE A 44 -2.64 -10.91 18.69
C ILE A 44 -2.77 -10.10 19.96
N TYR A 45 -2.41 -8.81 19.92
CA TYR A 45 -2.38 -7.96 21.12
C TYR A 45 -3.68 -7.20 21.37
N LEU A 46 -4.35 -6.72 20.33
CA LEU A 46 -5.59 -5.99 20.45
C LEU A 46 -6.82 -6.90 20.33
N SER A 47 -6.63 -8.17 19.92
CA SER A 47 -7.68 -9.18 19.80
C SER A 47 -8.92 -8.64 19.05
N ILE A 48 -8.68 -7.93 17.94
CA ILE A 48 -9.77 -7.31 17.17
C ILE A 48 -10.67 -8.38 16.56
N ASN A 49 -11.98 -8.14 16.61
CA ASN A 49 -12.95 -8.98 15.90
C ASN A 49 -12.99 -8.66 14.41
N ALA A 50 -13.60 -9.54 13.61
CA ALA A 50 -13.69 -9.38 12.17
C ALA A 50 -14.37 -8.07 11.73
N GLU A 51 -15.39 -7.62 12.45
CA GLU A 51 -16.09 -6.36 12.14
C GLU A 51 -15.18 -5.16 12.30
N PHE A 52 -14.41 -5.11 13.37
CA PHE A 52 -13.44 -4.03 13.61
C PHE A 52 -12.29 -4.10 12.63
N PHE A 53 -11.88 -5.29 12.20
CA PHE A 53 -10.90 -5.46 11.12
C PHE A 53 -11.38 -4.83 9.81
N TYR A 54 -12.64 -5.06 9.40
CA TYR A 54 -13.19 -4.45 8.18
C TYR A 54 -13.28 -2.93 8.29
N PHE A 55 -13.62 -2.42 9.46
CA PHE A 55 -13.60 -0.97 9.71
C PHE A 55 -12.19 -0.39 9.56
N LEU A 56 -11.17 -1.03 10.16
CA LEU A 56 -9.78 -0.61 10.01
C LEU A 56 -9.30 -0.70 8.56
N LEU A 57 -9.63 -1.78 7.87
CA LEU A 57 -9.30 -1.96 6.46
C LEU A 57 -9.88 -0.81 5.61
N PHE A 58 -11.15 -0.50 5.79
CA PHE A 58 -11.79 0.62 5.11
C PHE A 58 -11.07 1.95 5.40
N ALA A 59 -10.74 2.22 6.66
CA ALA A 59 -10.02 3.41 7.07
C ALA A 59 -8.61 3.49 6.45
N ILE A 60 -7.90 2.36 6.37
CA ILE A 60 -6.57 2.27 5.73
C ILE A 60 -6.68 2.56 4.23
N ILE A 61 -7.64 1.96 3.53
CA ILE A 61 -7.85 2.19 2.10
C ILE A 61 -8.19 3.66 1.83
N LEU A 62 -9.10 4.24 2.60
CA LEU A 62 -9.48 5.64 2.47
C LEU A 62 -8.28 6.56 2.73
N CYS A 63 -7.51 6.28 3.79
CA CYS A 63 -6.29 7.01 4.12
C CYS A 63 -5.26 6.89 2.99
N ALA A 64 -5.04 5.68 2.44
CA ALA A 64 -4.12 5.46 1.34
C ALA A 64 -4.49 6.30 0.11
N VAL A 65 -5.76 6.30 -0.29
CA VAL A 65 -6.25 7.10 -1.43
C VAL A 65 -6.02 8.59 -1.19
N LEU A 66 -6.42 9.11 -0.02
CA LEU A 66 -6.26 10.53 0.31
C LEU A 66 -4.79 10.95 0.37
N VAL A 67 -3.95 10.14 1.04
CA VAL A 67 -2.51 10.43 1.19
C VAL A 67 -1.82 10.38 -0.16
N CYS A 68 -2.09 9.38 -1.00
CA CYS A 68 -1.55 9.32 -2.35
C CYS A 68 -1.99 10.54 -3.18
N TYR A 69 -3.26 10.92 -3.11
CA TYR A 69 -3.76 12.12 -3.80
C TYR A 69 -3.02 13.39 -3.36
N PHE A 70 -2.89 13.63 -2.06
CA PHE A 70 -2.20 14.83 -1.55
C PHE A 70 -0.68 14.79 -1.79
N ALA A 71 -0.05 13.61 -1.66
CA ALA A 71 1.38 13.47 -1.89
C ALA A 71 1.74 13.69 -3.37
N THR A 72 0.90 13.20 -4.30
CA THR A 72 1.15 13.31 -5.74
C THR A 72 0.72 14.65 -6.34
N LYS A 73 -0.22 15.35 -5.72
CA LYS A 73 -0.68 16.67 -6.20
C LYS A 73 0.45 17.71 -6.22
N GLU A 74 1.41 17.61 -5.34
CA GLU A 74 2.54 18.54 -5.22
C GLU A 74 3.74 18.13 -6.10
N LEU A 75 3.68 16.96 -6.74
CA LEU A 75 4.77 16.42 -7.55
C LEU A 75 4.55 16.78 -9.04
N SER A 76 5.65 17.04 -9.74
CA SER A 76 5.62 17.13 -11.21
C SER A 76 5.29 15.75 -11.82
N ASP A 77 4.76 15.74 -13.06
CA ASP A 77 4.34 14.48 -13.71
C ASP A 77 5.46 13.42 -13.77
N ASN A 78 6.72 13.88 -13.91
CA ASN A 78 7.89 13.00 -13.92
C ASN A 78 8.28 12.46 -12.52
N GLU A 79 7.70 13.01 -11.45
CA GLU A 79 7.99 12.64 -10.06
C GLU A 79 6.85 11.89 -9.39
N LYS A 80 5.72 11.66 -10.08
CA LYS A 80 4.53 11.00 -9.50
C LYS A 80 4.74 9.50 -9.24
N ASP A 81 5.59 8.83 -10.00
CA ASP A 81 5.92 7.42 -9.80
C ASP A 81 7.11 7.26 -8.84
N GLN A 82 6.88 7.63 -7.59
CA GLN A 82 7.89 7.53 -6.54
C GLN A 82 7.83 6.16 -5.86
N LYS A 83 8.87 5.35 -6.03
CA LYS A 83 9.00 4.03 -5.40
C LYS A 83 8.96 4.05 -3.87
N SER A 84 9.10 5.21 -3.26
CA SER A 84 9.03 5.41 -1.81
C SER A 84 7.61 5.64 -1.28
N ILE A 85 6.62 5.78 -2.15
CA ILE A 85 5.21 5.73 -1.75
C ILE A 85 4.84 4.26 -1.60
N VAL A 86 4.55 3.83 -0.39
CA VAL A 86 4.31 2.41 -0.03
C VAL A 86 3.07 2.20 0.84
N ILE A 87 2.24 3.23 0.99
CA ILE A 87 0.98 3.13 1.74
C ILE A 87 -0.06 2.27 1.00
N ASP A 88 0.01 2.23 -0.31
CA ASP A 88 -0.82 1.39 -1.18
C ASP A 88 -0.49 -0.10 -1.01
N GLU A 89 0.78 -0.47 -0.79
CA GLU A 89 1.16 -1.84 -0.44
C GLU A 89 0.61 -2.26 0.92
N LEU A 90 0.56 -1.34 1.89
CA LEU A 90 -0.10 -1.59 3.17
C LEU A 90 -1.59 -1.92 2.96
N ALA A 91 -2.31 -1.10 2.20
CA ALA A 91 -3.72 -1.30 1.91
C ALA A 91 -3.95 -2.60 1.12
N GLY A 92 -3.08 -2.91 0.16
CA GLY A 92 -3.13 -4.13 -0.65
C GLY A 92 -2.94 -5.39 0.17
N VAL A 93 -1.91 -5.46 1.02
CA VAL A 93 -1.66 -6.64 1.86
C VAL A 93 -2.76 -6.84 2.89
N TRP A 94 -3.33 -5.78 3.47
CA TRP A 94 -4.46 -5.88 4.39
C TRP A 94 -5.73 -6.38 3.70
N THR A 95 -5.94 -6.03 2.43
CA THR A 95 -7.01 -6.60 1.61
C THR A 95 -6.83 -8.10 1.41
N ALA A 96 -5.58 -8.56 1.21
CA ALA A 96 -5.27 -9.98 1.10
C ALA A 96 -5.51 -10.77 2.40
N PHE A 97 -5.55 -10.10 3.56
CA PHE A 97 -5.86 -10.74 4.86
C PHE A 97 -7.35 -10.88 5.17
N ILE A 98 -8.26 -10.44 4.29
CA ILE A 98 -9.72 -10.61 4.46
C ILE A 98 -10.09 -12.05 4.83
N PRO A 99 -9.66 -13.11 4.10
CA PRO A 99 -10.02 -14.47 4.44
C PRO A 99 -9.40 -14.98 5.74
N VAL A 100 -8.39 -14.30 6.27
CA VAL A 100 -7.68 -14.69 7.50
C VAL A 100 -8.28 -14.05 8.75
N SER A 101 -8.99 -12.93 8.60
CA SER A 101 -9.48 -12.10 9.72
C SER A 101 -10.48 -12.80 10.66
N GLY A 102 -11.07 -13.94 10.24
CA GLY A 102 -12.02 -14.73 11.04
C GLY A 102 -11.43 -16.01 11.63
N ILE A 103 -10.13 -16.27 11.48
CA ILE A 103 -9.51 -17.53 11.94
C ILE A 103 -9.18 -17.41 13.44
N VAL A 104 -9.74 -18.34 14.23
CA VAL A 104 -9.59 -18.36 15.69
C VAL A 104 -8.38 -19.15 16.15
N MET A 105 -8.01 -20.22 15.43
CA MET A 105 -6.89 -21.08 15.80
C MET A 105 -5.56 -20.38 15.47
N MET A 106 -4.71 -20.15 16.47
CA MET A 106 -3.45 -19.41 16.31
C MET A 106 -2.52 -20.01 15.24
N GLN A 107 -2.43 -21.35 15.18
CA GLN A 107 -1.56 -22.03 14.22
C GLN A 107 -2.06 -21.79 12.78
N ASP A 108 -3.35 -21.89 12.56
CA ASP A 108 -3.98 -21.66 11.26
C ASP A 108 -3.87 -20.19 10.87
N PHE A 109 -4.12 -19.28 11.82
CA PHE A 109 -3.98 -17.84 11.62
C PHE A 109 -2.58 -17.47 11.14
N LEU A 110 -1.51 -17.95 11.78
CA LEU A 110 -0.13 -17.68 11.37
C LEU A 110 0.16 -18.26 9.99
N THR A 111 -0.23 -19.50 9.76
CA THR A 111 0.02 -20.20 8.49
C THR A 111 -0.67 -19.50 7.32
N TYR A 112 -1.96 -19.20 7.46
CA TYR A 112 -2.73 -18.53 6.39
C TYR A 112 -2.34 -17.05 6.21
N SER A 113 -1.92 -16.36 7.26
CA SER A 113 -1.40 -15.00 7.12
C SER A 113 -0.11 -14.96 6.31
N ILE A 114 0.82 -15.87 6.57
CA ILE A 114 2.06 -15.97 5.80
C ILE A 114 1.76 -16.35 4.36
N LEU A 115 0.86 -17.31 4.14
CA LEU A 115 0.45 -17.73 2.80
C LEU A 115 -0.19 -16.57 2.03
N ALA A 116 -1.13 -15.85 2.64
CA ALA A 116 -1.79 -14.69 2.03
C ALA A 116 -0.77 -13.58 1.68
N PHE A 117 0.20 -13.33 2.57
CA PHE A 117 1.29 -12.40 2.30
C PHE A 117 2.13 -12.82 1.10
N LEU A 118 2.54 -14.09 1.02
CA LEU A 118 3.34 -14.60 -0.11
C LEU A 118 2.57 -14.52 -1.43
N VAL A 119 1.30 -14.91 -1.42
CA VAL A 119 0.42 -14.81 -2.59
C VAL A 119 0.28 -13.35 -3.04
N PHE A 120 0.00 -12.44 -2.10
CA PHE A 120 -0.06 -11.01 -2.41
C PHE A 120 1.25 -10.53 -3.06
N ARG A 121 2.42 -10.88 -2.50
CA ARG A 121 3.71 -10.46 -3.05
C ARG A 121 3.98 -11.01 -4.44
N VAL A 122 3.60 -12.25 -4.71
CA VAL A 122 3.72 -12.85 -6.06
C VAL A 122 2.90 -12.04 -7.06
N PHE A 123 1.64 -11.75 -6.76
CA PHE A 123 0.76 -10.96 -7.64
C PHE A 123 1.22 -9.51 -7.81
N ASP A 124 1.72 -8.88 -6.76
CA ASP A 124 2.20 -7.51 -6.78
C ASP A 124 3.49 -7.37 -7.62
N ILE A 125 4.41 -8.34 -7.55
CA ILE A 125 5.63 -8.34 -8.34
C ILE A 125 5.34 -8.73 -9.81
N TRP A 126 4.52 -9.76 -10.01
CA TRP A 126 4.25 -10.30 -11.35
C TRP A 126 3.28 -9.42 -12.16
N LYS A 127 2.37 -8.70 -11.48
CA LYS A 127 1.34 -7.84 -12.09
C LYS A 127 0.66 -8.51 -13.30
N PRO A 128 0.00 -9.68 -13.11
CA PRO A 128 -0.62 -10.40 -14.22
C PRO A 128 -1.70 -9.55 -14.90
N TYR A 129 -1.95 -9.86 -16.18
CA TYR A 129 -3.08 -9.26 -16.89
C TYR A 129 -4.40 -9.51 -16.12
N PRO A 130 -5.31 -8.51 -15.92
CA PRO A 130 -5.34 -7.19 -16.53
C PRO A 130 -4.67 -6.06 -15.71
N ILE A 131 -4.11 -6.35 -14.54
CA ILE A 131 -3.58 -5.34 -13.59
C ILE A 131 -2.45 -4.52 -14.23
N GLY A 132 -1.55 -5.18 -14.96
CA GLY A 132 -0.48 -4.49 -15.68
C GLY A 132 -1.00 -3.53 -16.74
N TYR A 133 -2.07 -3.89 -17.47
CA TYR A 133 -2.69 -3.03 -18.47
C TYR A 133 -3.37 -1.81 -17.85
N LEU A 134 -4.08 -1.98 -16.73
CA LEU A 134 -4.71 -0.87 -16.02
C LEU A 134 -3.67 0.11 -15.48
N ALA A 135 -2.58 -0.38 -14.89
CA ALA A 135 -1.50 0.46 -14.39
C ALA A 135 -0.88 1.33 -15.49
N VAL A 136 -0.66 0.79 -16.70
CA VAL A 136 -0.15 1.53 -17.86
C VAL A 136 -1.19 2.51 -18.41
N SER A 137 -2.48 2.14 -18.41
CA SER A 137 -3.57 2.99 -18.94
C SER A 137 -3.72 4.29 -18.14
N TYR A 138 -3.54 4.26 -16.82
CA TYR A 138 -3.61 5.47 -15.99
C TYR A 138 -2.46 6.44 -16.27
N THR A 139 -1.28 5.97 -16.65
CA THR A 139 -0.14 6.84 -16.99
C THR A 139 -0.33 7.54 -18.34
N HIS A 140 -1.10 6.95 -19.28
CA HIS A 140 -1.37 7.54 -20.59
C HIS A 140 -2.56 8.52 -20.59
N LEU A 141 -3.50 8.39 -19.64
CA LEU A 141 -4.68 9.28 -19.55
C LEU A 141 -4.34 10.70 -19.03
N THR A 142 -3.13 10.93 -18.55
CA THR A 142 -2.68 12.22 -18.02
C THR A 142 -1.80 13.03 -18.97
N LEU A 143 -1.61 12.58 -20.23
CA LEU A 143 -0.92 13.39 -21.23
C LEU A 143 -1.89 14.42 -21.80
N PRO A 144 -1.72 15.73 -21.53
CA PRO A 144 -2.43 16.75 -22.27
C PRO A 144 -1.95 16.71 -23.72
N THR A 145 -2.85 16.41 -24.64
CA THR A 145 -2.63 16.69 -26.05
C THR A 145 -2.57 18.21 -26.19
N THR A 146 -1.39 18.80 -26.15
CA THR A 146 -1.19 20.15 -26.69
C THR A 146 -1.30 20.04 -28.20
N PRO A 147 -2.28 20.69 -28.84
CA PRO A 147 -2.26 20.81 -30.28
C PRO A 147 -1.09 21.71 -30.65
N TYR A 148 -0.22 21.21 -31.48
CA TYR A 148 0.78 22.04 -32.16
C TYR A 148 0.03 22.99 -33.08
N VAL A 149 0.19 24.27 -32.84
CA VAL A 149 -0.06 25.34 -33.80
C VAL A 149 1.28 25.82 -34.35
#